data_92c21256b2b4744f6d99a61c08a111da
#
_entry.id   92c21256b2b4744f6d99a61c08a111da
#
_cell.length_a   1.000
_cell.length_b   1.000
_cell.length_c   1.000
_cell.angle_alpha   90.00
_cell.angle_beta   90.00
_cell.angle_gamma   90.00
#
_symmetry.space_group_name_H-M   'P 1'
#
loop_
_entity.id
_entity.type
_entity.pdbx_description
1 polymer ?
#
loop_
_entity_poly.entity_id
_entity_poly.type
_entity_poly.pdbx_seq_one_letter_code
_entity_poly.pdbx_strand_id
1 'polypeptide(L)'
;LGAPIKGKTVMGFDPAYRTGCKIAVIDETGKVLDIATVYPTAPQNDVEGAKKTLLDLINKDHVDMIAIGNGTASRESELFVSDMIKEVKHDICEAGASVYSASKLATEEYPDINVSIRGAISIARRLQDPLAELVKIDPKAIGVGQYQHDVNQKKLSESLTGVVEDSVNKVGVDVNTATPSLLSYVSGINNT
;
A
#
# COMPACT_ATOMS: atom_id res chain seq x y z
N LEU A 1 -0.74 5.95 12.63
CA LEU A 1 0.23 5.50 11.62
C LEU A 1 1.53 5.14 12.32
N GLY A 2 2.13 3.99 11.94
CA GLY A 2 3.48 3.64 12.39
C GLY A 2 4.53 4.60 11.85
N ALA A 3 5.72 4.64 12.47
CA ALA A 3 6.83 5.40 11.94
C ALA A 3 7.26 4.83 10.58
N PRO A 4 7.65 5.67 9.60
CA PRO A 4 8.17 5.22 8.32
C PRO A 4 9.40 4.32 8.49
N ILE A 5 9.46 3.24 7.70
CA ILE A 5 10.62 2.36 7.66
C ILE A 5 11.39 2.65 6.37
N LYS A 6 12.49 3.39 6.51
CA LYS A 6 13.34 3.81 5.38
C LYS A 6 14.49 2.82 5.14
N GLY A 7 15.00 2.81 3.90
CA GLY A 7 16.21 2.06 3.53
C GLY A 7 16.03 0.54 3.53
N LYS A 8 14.81 0.05 3.30
CA LYS A 8 14.47 -1.37 3.29
C LYS A 8 13.78 -1.78 2.00
N THR A 9 14.15 -2.94 1.47
CA THR A 9 13.41 -3.61 0.40
C THR A 9 12.21 -4.32 1.01
N VAL A 10 11.01 -3.99 0.53
CA VAL A 10 9.76 -4.47 1.11
C VAL A 10 8.96 -5.28 0.11
N MET A 11 8.51 -6.45 0.52
CA MET A 11 7.50 -7.22 -0.19
C MET A 11 6.11 -6.88 0.34
N GLY A 12 5.25 -6.33 -0.50
CA GLY A 12 3.83 -6.15 -0.20
C GLY A 12 3.06 -7.42 -0.53
N PHE A 13 2.26 -7.87 0.40
CA PHE A 13 1.40 -9.03 0.28
C PHE A 13 -0.06 -8.58 0.46
N ASP A 14 -0.83 -8.65 -0.61
CA ASP A 14 -2.26 -8.32 -0.64
C ASP A 14 -3.06 -9.62 -0.62
N PRO A 15 -3.62 -10.01 0.55
CA PRO A 15 -4.27 -11.30 0.72
C PRO A 15 -5.58 -11.40 -0.07
N ALA A 16 -5.82 -12.54 -0.69
CA ALA A 16 -7.11 -12.86 -1.28
C ALA A 16 -7.26 -14.38 -1.44
N TYR A 17 -8.50 -14.89 -1.34
CA TYR A 17 -8.78 -16.32 -1.52
C TYR A 17 -8.80 -16.72 -3.00
N ARG A 18 -9.87 -16.36 -3.70
CA ARG A 18 -10.18 -16.89 -5.04
C ARG A 18 -9.27 -16.36 -6.16
N THR A 19 -8.93 -15.07 -6.08
CA THR A 19 -8.14 -14.39 -7.12
C THR A 19 -6.64 -14.53 -6.90
N GLY A 20 -6.22 -15.23 -5.84
CA GLY A 20 -4.83 -15.36 -5.42
C GLY A 20 -4.29 -14.12 -4.73
N CYS A 21 -3.33 -14.32 -3.85
CA CYS A 21 -2.63 -13.26 -3.16
C CYS A 21 -1.70 -12.53 -4.15
N LYS A 22 -1.75 -11.20 -4.14
CA LYS A 22 -0.93 -10.36 -5.01
C LYS A 22 0.34 -9.95 -4.28
N ILE A 23 1.45 -10.08 -4.96
CA ILE A 23 2.78 -9.82 -4.41
C ILE A 23 3.43 -8.71 -5.23
N ALA A 24 4.05 -7.77 -4.55
CA ALA A 24 4.92 -6.78 -5.17
C ALA A 24 6.16 -6.56 -4.31
N VAL A 25 7.33 -6.59 -4.90
CA VAL A 25 8.57 -6.23 -4.24
C VAL A 25 8.97 -4.83 -4.67
N ILE A 26 9.27 -3.98 -3.70
CA ILE A 26 9.77 -2.61 -3.95
C ILE A 26 11.12 -2.41 -3.26
N ASP A 27 12.01 -1.67 -3.91
CA ASP A 27 13.28 -1.29 -3.32
C ASP A 27 13.12 -0.16 -2.27
N GLU A 28 14.21 0.25 -1.67
CA GLU A 28 14.28 1.31 -0.66
C GLU A 28 13.76 2.68 -1.13
N THR A 29 13.66 2.90 -2.44
CA THR A 29 13.14 4.12 -3.06
C THR A 29 11.65 4.01 -3.42
N GLY A 30 11.04 2.83 -3.23
CA GLY A 30 9.66 2.53 -3.63
C GLY A 30 9.48 2.12 -5.08
N LYS A 31 10.58 1.87 -5.82
CA LYS A 31 10.54 1.33 -7.18
C LYS A 31 10.18 -0.14 -7.15
N VAL A 32 9.27 -0.54 -8.04
CA VAL A 32 8.87 -1.95 -8.19
C VAL A 32 10.00 -2.75 -8.84
N LEU A 33 10.45 -3.80 -8.16
CA LEU A 33 11.46 -4.75 -8.64
C LEU A 33 10.81 -5.96 -9.29
N ASP A 34 9.87 -6.58 -8.60
CA ASP A 34 9.17 -7.78 -9.05
C ASP A 34 7.71 -7.80 -8.61
N ILE A 35 6.92 -8.60 -9.32
CA ILE A 35 5.51 -8.85 -9.04
C ILE A 35 5.18 -10.32 -9.22
N ALA A 36 4.24 -10.85 -8.44
CA ALA A 36 3.73 -12.21 -8.59
C ALA A 36 2.28 -12.34 -8.12
N THR A 37 1.66 -13.47 -8.45
CA THR A 37 0.41 -13.91 -7.84
C THR A 37 0.59 -15.34 -7.36
N VAL A 38 0.24 -15.59 -6.09
CA VAL A 38 0.37 -16.90 -5.45
C VAL A 38 -0.94 -17.35 -4.83
N TYR A 39 -1.11 -18.64 -4.63
CA TYR A 39 -2.37 -19.24 -4.19
C TYR A 39 -2.19 -20.14 -2.96
N PRO A 40 -1.67 -19.63 -1.83
CA PRO A 40 -1.41 -20.46 -0.66
C PRO A 40 -2.65 -20.90 0.10
N THR A 41 -3.80 -20.28 -0.19
CA THR A 41 -5.08 -20.50 0.51
C THR A 41 -6.12 -21.17 -0.37
N ALA A 42 -7.24 -21.60 0.23
CA ALA A 42 -8.38 -22.15 -0.49
C ALA A 42 -8.87 -21.18 -1.61
N PRO A 43 -9.39 -21.68 -2.73
CA PRO A 43 -9.63 -23.11 -3.05
C PRO A 43 -8.41 -23.85 -3.63
N GLN A 44 -7.37 -23.14 -4.11
CA GLN A 44 -6.24 -23.79 -4.80
C GLN A 44 -5.29 -24.51 -3.84
N ASN A 45 -5.01 -23.93 -2.64
CA ASN A 45 -4.10 -24.50 -1.63
C ASN A 45 -2.72 -24.89 -2.19
N ASP A 46 -2.17 -24.12 -3.14
CA ASP A 46 -0.84 -24.34 -3.68
C ASP A 46 0.23 -23.73 -2.74
N VAL A 47 0.37 -24.33 -1.56
CA VAL A 47 1.28 -23.88 -0.51
C VAL A 47 2.73 -23.97 -0.96
N GLU A 48 3.12 -25.09 -1.57
CA GLU A 48 4.53 -25.33 -1.99
C GLU A 48 4.93 -24.44 -3.17
N GLY A 49 4.07 -24.24 -4.17
CA GLY A 49 4.34 -23.31 -5.26
C GLY A 49 4.42 -21.87 -4.80
N ALA A 50 3.53 -21.47 -3.90
CA ALA A 50 3.56 -20.15 -3.28
C ALA A 50 4.85 -19.93 -2.48
N LYS A 51 5.22 -20.89 -1.63
CA LYS A 51 6.46 -20.84 -0.83
C LYS A 51 7.70 -20.71 -1.71
N LYS A 52 7.80 -21.54 -2.76
CA LYS A 52 8.91 -21.47 -3.70
C LYS A 52 9.00 -20.10 -4.35
N THR A 53 7.89 -19.59 -4.89
CA THR A 53 7.84 -18.27 -5.55
C THR A 53 8.27 -17.15 -4.61
N LEU A 54 7.78 -17.14 -3.37
CA LEU A 54 8.14 -16.09 -2.40
C LEU A 54 9.61 -16.18 -1.98
N LEU A 55 10.13 -17.38 -1.74
CA LEU A 55 11.55 -17.57 -1.38
C LEU A 55 12.48 -17.17 -2.52
N ASP A 56 12.10 -17.47 -3.79
CA ASP A 56 12.87 -17.05 -4.96
C ASP A 56 12.93 -15.51 -5.05
N LEU A 57 11.80 -14.83 -4.83
CA LEU A 57 11.75 -13.36 -4.80
C LEU A 57 12.53 -12.76 -3.62
N ILE A 58 12.40 -13.33 -2.43
CA ILE A 58 13.14 -12.89 -1.23
C ILE A 58 14.65 -12.97 -1.47
N ASN A 59 15.12 -14.08 -2.02
CA ASN A 59 16.54 -14.26 -2.28
C ASN A 59 17.04 -13.39 -3.44
N LYS A 60 16.28 -13.29 -4.53
CA LYS A 60 16.63 -12.50 -5.72
C LYS A 60 16.74 -11.02 -5.40
N ASP A 61 15.75 -10.47 -4.73
CA ASP A 61 15.61 -9.02 -4.51
C ASP A 61 16.14 -8.59 -3.13
N HIS A 62 16.69 -9.53 -2.35
CA HIS A 62 17.18 -9.26 -0.98
C HIS A 62 16.12 -8.58 -0.10
N VAL A 63 14.93 -9.16 -0.05
CA VAL A 63 13.81 -8.61 0.72
C VAL A 63 14.13 -8.59 2.21
N ASP A 64 14.04 -7.42 2.82
CA ASP A 64 14.24 -7.21 4.25
C ASP A 64 12.98 -7.50 5.06
N MET A 65 11.81 -7.13 4.53
CA MET A 65 10.55 -7.16 5.27
C MET A 65 9.37 -7.52 4.37
N ILE A 66 8.35 -8.15 4.98
CA ILE A 66 7.06 -8.38 4.31
C ILE A 66 5.97 -7.57 5.02
N ALA A 67 5.22 -6.80 4.24
CA ALA A 67 4.04 -6.07 4.67
C ALA A 67 2.78 -6.83 4.21
N ILE A 68 1.96 -7.28 5.15
CA ILE A 68 0.71 -8.01 4.85
C ILE A 68 -0.48 -7.07 5.08
N GLY A 69 -1.33 -6.93 4.08
CA GLY A 69 -2.60 -6.22 4.20
C GLY A 69 -3.54 -6.93 5.17
N ASN A 70 -4.31 -6.16 5.93
CA ASN A 70 -5.18 -6.67 7.00
C ASN A 70 -6.62 -6.97 6.53
N GLY A 71 -6.84 -7.25 5.27
CA GLY A 71 -8.14 -7.55 4.71
C GLY A 71 -8.53 -9.03 4.75
N THR A 72 -9.30 -9.43 3.74
CA THR A 72 -9.75 -10.81 3.57
C THR A 72 -8.56 -11.77 3.45
N ALA A 73 -8.62 -12.92 4.13
CA ALA A 73 -7.56 -13.94 4.16
C ALA A 73 -6.23 -13.50 4.80
N SER A 74 -6.20 -12.38 5.52
CA SER A 74 -4.96 -11.88 6.15
C SER A 74 -4.40 -12.86 7.18
N ARG A 75 -5.26 -13.45 8.01
CA ARG A 75 -4.84 -14.39 9.06
C ARG A 75 -4.19 -15.65 8.51
N GLU A 76 -4.78 -16.25 7.47
CA GLU A 76 -4.23 -17.43 6.81
C GLU A 76 -2.91 -17.09 6.11
N SER A 77 -2.85 -15.93 5.49
CA SER A 77 -1.64 -15.43 4.83
C SER A 77 -0.53 -15.13 5.85
N GLU A 78 -0.86 -14.56 6.99
CA GLU A 78 0.08 -14.33 8.08
C GLU A 78 0.68 -15.64 8.60
N LEU A 79 -0.16 -16.65 8.86
CA LEU A 79 0.31 -17.98 9.28
C LEU A 79 1.22 -18.60 8.22
N PHE A 80 0.81 -18.57 6.96
CA PHE A 80 1.60 -19.09 5.86
C PHE A 80 2.97 -18.41 5.75
N VAL A 81 3.02 -17.08 5.84
CA VAL A 81 4.27 -16.31 5.74
C VAL A 81 5.13 -16.50 6.98
N SER A 82 4.56 -16.54 8.18
CA SER A 82 5.30 -16.74 9.43
C SER A 82 5.98 -18.11 9.53
N ASP A 83 5.39 -19.14 8.91
CA ASP A 83 6.00 -20.46 8.82
C ASP A 83 7.22 -20.49 7.89
N MET A 84 7.34 -19.49 7.02
CA MET A 84 8.37 -19.43 5.99
C MET A 84 9.56 -18.53 6.37
N ILE A 85 9.34 -17.46 7.10
CA ILE A 85 10.35 -16.44 7.40
C ILE A 85 10.30 -15.97 8.85
N LYS A 86 11.45 -15.44 9.35
CA LYS A 86 11.59 -15.02 10.74
C LYS A 86 11.00 -13.63 11.05
N GLU A 87 10.93 -12.74 10.08
CA GLU A 87 10.49 -11.35 10.29
C GLU A 87 9.37 -10.96 9.31
N VAL A 88 8.19 -10.73 9.87
CA VAL A 88 7.00 -10.30 9.14
C VAL A 88 6.45 -9.06 9.80
N LYS A 89 6.19 -8.02 9.00
CA LYS A 89 5.32 -6.90 9.40
C LYS A 89 3.94 -7.14 8.83
N HIS A 90 2.99 -7.38 9.72
CA HIS A 90 1.58 -7.56 9.39
C HIS A 90 0.73 -6.41 9.94
N ASP A 91 -0.57 -6.45 9.75
CA ASP A 91 -1.53 -5.41 10.15
C ASP A 91 -1.27 -4.04 9.49
N ILE A 92 -0.72 -4.04 8.29
CA ILE A 92 -0.65 -2.84 7.49
C ILE A 92 -2.06 -2.48 7.01
N CYS A 93 -2.54 -1.34 7.46
CA CYS A 93 -3.85 -0.85 7.05
C CYS A 93 -3.95 -0.76 5.53
N GLU A 94 -4.83 -1.56 4.93
CA GLU A 94 -5.08 -1.54 3.48
C GLU A 94 -6.28 -0.68 3.09
N ALA A 95 -6.88 0.07 4.03
CA ALA A 95 -8.02 0.92 3.76
C ALA A 95 -7.77 1.82 2.55
N GLY A 96 -8.64 1.73 1.55
CA GLY A 96 -8.51 2.47 0.30
C GLY A 96 -7.45 1.97 -0.68
N ALA A 97 -6.70 0.88 -0.42
CA ALA A 97 -5.72 0.36 -1.37
C ALA A 97 -6.37 -0.07 -2.70
N SER A 98 -7.53 -0.70 -2.65
CA SER A 98 -8.33 -1.03 -3.83
C SER A 98 -8.88 0.21 -4.55
N VAL A 99 -9.25 1.26 -3.80
CA VAL A 99 -9.68 2.56 -4.38
C VAL A 99 -8.49 3.19 -5.12
N TYR A 100 -7.32 3.24 -4.50
CA TYR A 100 -6.11 3.73 -5.14
C TYR A 100 -5.77 2.90 -6.38
N SER A 101 -5.76 1.56 -6.28
CA SER A 101 -5.35 0.68 -7.39
C SER A 101 -6.17 0.90 -8.68
N ALA A 102 -7.45 1.25 -8.55
CA ALA A 102 -8.35 1.54 -9.66
C ALA A 102 -8.36 3.02 -10.08
N SER A 103 -7.62 3.90 -9.39
CA SER A 103 -7.61 5.33 -9.66
C SER A 103 -6.84 5.69 -10.94
N LYS A 104 -7.13 6.88 -11.48
CA LYS A 104 -6.38 7.46 -12.58
C LYS A 104 -4.90 7.65 -12.20
N LEU A 105 -4.64 8.14 -10.98
CA LEU A 105 -3.30 8.33 -10.46
C LEU A 105 -2.49 7.02 -10.47
N ALA A 106 -3.05 5.91 -10.00
CA ALA A 106 -2.38 4.62 -10.02
C ALA A 106 -2.13 4.11 -11.45
N THR A 107 -2.99 4.46 -12.40
CA THR A 107 -2.77 4.14 -13.81
C THR A 107 -1.64 4.96 -14.42
N GLU A 108 -1.50 6.21 -14.02
CA GLU A 108 -0.40 7.08 -14.43
C GLU A 108 0.94 6.65 -13.80
N GLU A 109 0.92 6.28 -12.51
CA GLU A 109 2.12 5.78 -11.81
C GLU A 109 2.58 4.40 -12.33
N TYR A 110 1.65 3.52 -12.69
CA TYR A 110 1.91 2.13 -13.09
C TYR A 110 1.09 1.72 -14.32
N PRO A 111 1.35 2.31 -15.51
CA PRO A 111 0.56 2.04 -16.71
C PRO A 111 0.60 0.57 -17.15
N ASP A 112 1.74 -0.10 -16.98
CA ASP A 112 1.99 -1.45 -17.45
C ASP A 112 1.70 -2.53 -16.38
N ILE A 113 1.31 -2.12 -15.16
CA ILE A 113 1.03 -3.06 -14.06
C ILE A 113 -0.48 -3.25 -13.93
N ASN A 114 -0.88 -4.53 -13.85
CA ASN A 114 -2.28 -4.90 -13.66
C ASN A 114 -2.86 -4.24 -12.40
N VAL A 115 -4.09 -3.75 -12.49
CA VAL A 115 -4.82 -3.09 -11.40
C VAL A 115 -4.81 -3.91 -10.11
N SER A 116 -4.91 -5.23 -10.19
CA SER A 116 -4.91 -6.11 -9.01
C SER A 116 -3.57 -6.15 -8.25
N ILE A 117 -2.46 -5.85 -8.93
CA ILE A 117 -1.11 -5.83 -8.32
C ILE A 117 -0.82 -4.47 -7.67
N ARG A 118 -1.40 -3.39 -8.17
CA ARG A 118 -1.17 -2.02 -7.63
C ARG A 118 -1.54 -1.90 -6.14
N GLY A 119 -2.49 -2.72 -5.66
CA GLY A 119 -2.83 -2.83 -4.24
C GLY A 119 -1.65 -3.30 -3.41
N ALA A 120 -0.98 -4.37 -3.83
CA ALA A 120 0.21 -4.90 -3.15
C ALA A 120 1.38 -3.89 -3.12
N ILE A 121 1.57 -3.14 -4.20
CA ILE A 121 2.56 -2.04 -4.24
C ILE A 121 2.22 -0.97 -3.19
N SER A 122 0.95 -0.56 -3.11
CA SER A 122 0.51 0.42 -2.11
C SER A 122 0.72 -0.09 -0.68
N ILE A 123 0.42 -1.36 -0.40
CA ILE A 123 0.65 -1.98 0.90
C ILE A 123 2.14 -1.95 1.27
N ALA A 124 3.04 -2.30 0.35
CA ALA A 124 4.47 -2.23 0.58
C ALA A 124 4.94 -0.79 0.86
N ARG A 125 4.49 0.18 0.06
CA ARG A 125 4.83 1.59 0.22
C ARG A 125 4.30 2.20 1.52
N ARG A 126 3.16 1.74 2.02
CA ARG A 126 2.62 2.18 3.32
C ARG A 126 3.52 1.82 4.50
N LEU A 127 4.32 0.77 4.37
CA LEU A 127 5.32 0.44 5.38
C LEU A 127 6.51 1.39 5.30
N GLN A 128 6.92 1.79 4.09
CA GLN A 128 8.05 2.72 3.89
C GLN A 128 7.67 4.16 4.21
N ASP A 129 6.55 4.66 3.67
CA ASP A 129 6.04 6.01 3.86
C ASP A 129 4.50 6.02 3.85
N PRO A 130 3.86 5.80 5.00
CA PRO A 130 2.41 5.74 5.09
C PRO A 130 1.73 7.04 4.68
N LEU A 131 2.33 8.20 4.94
CA LEU A 131 1.72 9.48 4.61
C LEU A 131 1.70 9.71 3.10
N ALA A 132 2.81 9.43 2.41
CA ALA A 132 2.92 9.56 0.96
C ALA A 132 1.89 8.70 0.20
N GLU A 133 1.52 7.54 0.75
CA GLU A 133 0.51 6.67 0.14
C GLU A 133 -0.92 7.09 0.50
N LEU A 134 -1.17 7.45 1.75
CA LEU A 134 -2.52 7.77 2.21
C LEU A 134 -3.08 9.05 1.62
N VAL A 135 -2.24 10.05 1.33
CA VAL A 135 -2.68 11.30 0.67
C VAL A 135 -3.17 11.11 -0.77
N LYS A 136 -2.87 9.97 -1.39
CA LYS A 136 -3.36 9.60 -2.74
C LYS A 136 -4.83 9.18 -2.75
N ILE A 137 -5.42 8.97 -1.58
CA ILE A 137 -6.78 8.44 -1.42
C ILE A 137 -7.68 9.55 -0.89
N ASP A 138 -8.80 9.81 -1.57
CA ASP A 138 -9.81 10.74 -1.05
C ASP A 138 -10.32 10.22 0.32
N PRO A 139 -10.18 10.98 1.40
CA PRO A 139 -10.68 10.57 2.72
C PRO A 139 -12.13 10.12 2.73
N LYS A 140 -12.97 10.67 1.87
CA LYS A 140 -14.37 10.24 1.73
C LYS A 140 -14.53 8.81 1.24
N ALA A 141 -13.54 8.29 0.49
CA ALA A 141 -13.58 6.92 -0.04
C ALA A 141 -13.35 5.86 1.05
N ILE A 142 -12.70 6.21 2.15
CA ILE A 142 -12.49 5.32 3.31
C ILE A 142 -13.45 5.61 4.47
N GLY A 143 -14.29 6.63 4.33
CA GLY A 143 -15.28 7.01 5.32
C GLY A 143 -14.74 7.92 6.43
N VAL A 144 -15.35 9.08 6.58
CA VAL A 144 -14.98 10.08 7.60
C VAL A 144 -16.03 10.23 8.70
N GLY A 145 -17.25 9.71 8.47
CA GLY A 145 -18.31 9.75 9.47
C GLY A 145 -19.60 9.12 8.97
N GLN A 146 -20.46 8.73 9.93
CA GLN A 146 -21.71 8.05 9.66
C GLN A 146 -22.66 8.88 8.76
N TYR A 147 -22.65 10.19 8.91
CA TYR A 147 -23.52 11.12 8.18
C TYR A 147 -22.82 11.91 7.08
N GLN A 148 -21.69 11.40 6.57
CA GLN A 148 -20.92 12.12 5.55
C GLN A 148 -21.72 12.42 4.28
N HIS A 149 -22.72 11.61 3.95
CA HIS A 149 -23.58 11.80 2.77
C HIS A 149 -24.70 12.84 2.96
N ASP A 150 -25.00 13.16 4.21
CA ASP A 150 -26.11 14.09 4.57
C ASP A 150 -25.65 15.54 4.66
N VAL A 151 -24.34 15.78 4.60
CA VAL A 151 -23.75 17.13 4.66
C VAL A 151 -23.43 17.69 3.27
N ASN A 152 -23.22 19.00 3.21
CA ASN A 152 -22.80 19.65 1.96
C ASN A 152 -21.44 19.11 1.49
N GLN A 153 -21.43 18.41 0.36
CA GLN A 153 -20.25 17.70 -0.14
C GLN A 153 -19.08 18.62 -0.52
N LYS A 154 -19.36 19.84 -0.97
CA LYS A 154 -18.33 20.82 -1.28
C LYS A 154 -17.61 21.29 -0.01
N LYS A 155 -18.37 21.67 1.01
CA LYS A 155 -17.82 22.07 2.31
C LYS A 155 -17.07 20.93 3.00
N LEU A 156 -17.59 19.70 2.90
CA LEU A 156 -16.90 18.52 3.43
C LEU A 156 -15.54 18.32 2.75
N SER A 157 -15.50 18.39 1.41
CA SER A 157 -14.24 18.26 0.66
C SER A 157 -13.24 19.36 1.04
N GLU A 158 -13.66 20.61 1.09
CA GLU A 158 -12.82 21.75 1.49
C GLU A 158 -12.24 21.56 2.90
N SER A 159 -13.07 21.15 3.86
CA SER A 159 -12.64 20.88 5.23
C SER A 159 -11.64 19.71 5.31
N LEU A 160 -11.90 18.62 4.58
CA LEU A 160 -11.00 17.46 4.56
C LEU A 160 -9.66 17.80 3.91
N THR A 161 -9.66 18.57 2.83
CA THR A 161 -8.42 19.06 2.21
C THR A 161 -7.60 19.87 3.22
N GLY A 162 -8.23 20.82 3.92
CA GLY A 162 -7.54 21.59 4.97
C GLY A 162 -6.95 20.71 6.08
N VAL A 163 -7.67 19.67 6.53
CA VAL A 163 -7.15 18.73 7.55
C VAL A 163 -5.95 17.94 7.02
N VAL A 164 -5.97 17.53 5.75
CA VAL A 164 -4.82 16.82 5.13
C VAL A 164 -3.63 17.77 5.02
N GLU A 165 -3.82 18.98 4.53
CA GLU A 165 -2.78 20.02 4.44
C GLU A 165 -2.15 20.30 5.80
N ASP A 166 -2.96 20.56 6.84
CA ASP A 166 -2.49 20.79 8.21
C ASP A 166 -1.69 19.58 8.74
N SER A 167 -2.16 18.37 8.47
CA SER A 167 -1.49 17.14 8.90
C SER A 167 -0.14 16.96 8.23
N VAL A 168 -0.07 17.18 6.92
CA VAL A 168 1.18 17.07 6.14
C VAL A 168 2.19 18.11 6.61
N ASN A 169 1.77 19.38 6.76
CA ASN A 169 2.66 20.45 7.18
C ASN A 169 3.12 20.28 8.64
N LYS A 170 2.29 19.70 9.52
CA LYS A 170 2.64 19.40 10.91
C LYS A 170 3.66 18.28 11.03
N VAL A 171 3.54 17.24 10.22
CA VAL A 171 4.48 16.10 10.21
C VAL A 171 5.79 16.48 9.54
N GLY A 172 5.72 17.32 8.52
CA GLY A 172 6.83 17.66 7.64
C GLY A 172 7.05 16.61 6.54
N VAL A 173 7.74 17.00 5.49
CA VAL A 173 7.98 16.19 4.29
C VAL A 173 9.45 16.25 3.90
N ASP A 174 10.05 15.09 3.66
CA ASP A 174 11.38 15.00 3.07
C ASP A 174 11.27 15.21 1.55
N VAL A 175 11.70 16.35 1.07
CA VAL A 175 11.59 16.75 -0.34
C VAL A 175 12.37 15.84 -1.30
N ASN A 176 13.38 15.10 -0.80
CA ASN A 176 14.18 14.21 -1.64
C ASN A 176 13.48 12.88 -1.92
N THR A 177 12.52 12.49 -1.09
CA THR A 177 11.82 11.21 -1.20
C THR A 177 10.31 11.35 -1.40
N ALA A 178 9.78 12.57 -1.29
CA ALA A 178 8.35 12.84 -1.39
C ALA A 178 7.81 12.61 -2.81
N THR A 179 6.62 12.04 -2.87
CA THR A 179 5.88 11.92 -4.12
C THR A 179 5.26 13.26 -4.54
N PRO A 180 5.01 13.51 -5.84
CA PRO A 180 4.28 14.71 -6.29
C PRO A 180 2.96 14.92 -5.56
N SER A 181 2.20 13.84 -5.31
CA SER A 181 0.95 13.87 -4.57
C SER A 181 1.11 14.40 -3.14
N LEU A 182 2.20 14.03 -2.46
CA LEU A 182 2.48 14.52 -1.11
C LEU A 182 2.94 15.99 -1.12
N LEU A 183 3.81 16.35 -2.08
CA LEU A 183 4.32 17.71 -2.23
C LEU A 183 3.21 18.72 -2.51
N SER A 184 2.12 18.32 -3.20
CA SER A 184 0.99 19.21 -3.48
C SER A 184 0.26 19.72 -2.24
N TYR A 185 0.44 19.07 -1.08
CA TYR A 185 -0.11 19.49 0.21
C TYR A 185 0.85 20.35 1.04
N VAL A 186 2.08 20.56 0.57
CA VAL A 186 3.06 21.40 1.28
C VAL A 186 2.82 22.87 0.96
N SER A 187 2.67 23.69 1.99
CA SER A 187 2.45 25.13 1.83
C SER A 187 3.57 25.79 1.02
N GLY A 188 3.20 26.50 -0.03
CA GLY A 188 4.15 27.21 -0.90
C GLY A 188 4.69 26.39 -2.07
N ILE A 189 4.33 25.13 -2.22
CA ILE A 189 4.66 24.29 -3.38
C ILE A 189 3.40 24.18 -4.26
N ASN A 190 3.51 24.64 -5.51
CA ASN A 190 2.44 24.55 -6.50
C ASN A 190 2.75 23.46 -7.54
N ASN A 191 1.69 22.82 -8.06
CA ASN A 191 1.77 21.95 -9.23
C ASN A 191 1.98 22.81 -10.49
N THR A 192 3.20 23.11 -10.85
CA THR A 192 3.57 23.72 -12.15
C THR A 192 4.47 22.79 -12.92
#